data_27fb82e642364a2b08e322baa012872f
#
_entry.id   27fb82e642364a2b08e322baa012872f
#
_cell.length_a   1.000
_cell.length_b   1.000
_cell.length_c   1.000
_cell.angle_alpha   90.00
_cell.angle_beta   90.00
_cell.angle_gamma   90.00
#
_symmetry.space_group_name_H-M   'P 1'
#
loop_
_entity.id
_entity.type
_entity.pdbx_description
1 polymer ?
#
loop_
_entity_poly.entity_id
_entity_poly.type
_entity_poly.pdbx_seq_one_letter_code
_entity_poly.pdbx_strand_id
1 'polypeptide(L)'
;MNYTDASEANKSGFKLENELQRFLNKEEFTYTKEKSGSKMIDFQIETDKGRVYVDCTNQNSGGSVMDKIVQKARKYYRMYRYAEIFIVRGRKPIHSEVLKTLKEDEQVYGYKTTILTLEEICNMLKGRKVRGDLEEFFI
;
A
#
# COMPACT_ATOMS: atom_id res chain seq x y z
N MET A 1 11.06 28.10 -14.00
CA MET A 1 10.82 26.79 -14.53
C MET A 1 9.62 26.17 -13.87
N ASN A 2 8.71 25.76 -14.65
CA ASN A 2 7.43 25.33 -14.10
C ASN A 2 7.36 23.82 -14.12
N TYR A 3 7.41 23.24 -12.94
CA TYR A 3 7.04 21.87 -12.83
C TYR A 3 5.52 21.79 -12.88
N THR A 4 5.00 20.90 -13.67
CA THR A 4 3.59 20.68 -13.72
C THR A 4 3.14 19.99 -12.42
N ASP A 5 1.91 20.18 -12.03
CA ASP A 5 1.36 19.52 -10.84
C ASP A 5 1.51 17.99 -10.93
N ALA A 6 1.40 17.45 -12.14
CA ALA A 6 1.59 16.02 -12.38
C ALA A 6 3.01 15.56 -12.03
N SER A 7 4.02 16.39 -12.35
CA SER A 7 5.41 16.07 -12.03
C SER A 7 5.63 16.05 -10.52
N GLU A 8 5.05 16.99 -9.80
CA GLU A 8 5.17 17.01 -8.34
C GLU A 8 4.42 15.85 -7.70
N ALA A 9 3.25 15.51 -8.22
CA ALA A 9 2.49 14.36 -7.74
C ALA A 9 3.28 13.06 -7.92
N ASN A 10 3.94 12.91 -9.07
CA ASN A 10 4.78 11.74 -9.33
C ASN A 10 5.97 11.69 -8.38
N LYS A 11 6.62 12.82 -8.12
CA LYS A 11 7.72 12.88 -7.16
C LYS A 11 7.26 12.50 -5.76
N SER A 12 6.08 12.93 -5.37
CA SER A 12 5.51 12.60 -4.06
C SER A 12 5.18 11.11 -3.95
N GLY A 13 4.68 10.50 -5.03
CA GLY A 13 4.43 9.06 -5.08
C GLY A 13 5.71 8.26 -4.93
N PHE A 14 6.76 8.64 -5.65
CA PHE A 14 8.07 8.04 -5.51
C PHE A 14 8.65 8.24 -4.12
N LYS A 15 8.38 9.38 -3.51
CA LYS A 15 8.83 9.64 -2.15
C LYS A 15 8.21 8.65 -1.16
N LEU A 16 6.92 8.38 -1.26
CA LEU A 16 6.26 7.39 -0.42
C LEU A 16 6.86 6.00 -0.61
N GLU A 17 7.05 5.58 -1.85
CA GLU A 17 7.67 4.30 -2.16
C GLU A 17 9.07 4.21 -1.58
N ASN A 18 9.87 5.25 -1.77
CA ASN A 18 11.25 5.28 -1.28
C ASN A 18 11.31 5.24 0.25
N GLU A 19 10.44 5.98 0.90
CA GLU A 19 10.38 5.98 2.37
C GLU A 19 9.96 4.62 2.92
N LEU A 20 8.96 3.99 2.29
CA LEU A 20 8.56 2.65 2.69
C LEU A 20 9.69 1.65 2.46
N GLN A 21 10.37 1.74 1.32
CA GLN A 21 11.50 0.85 1.02
C GLN A 21 12.63 1.00 2.03
N ARG A 22 12.96 2.24 2.42
CA ARG A 22 13.97 2.46 3.45
C ARG A 22 13.59 1.82 4.77
N PHE A 23 12.33 1.94 5.15
CA PHE A 23 11.81 1.29 6.35
C PHE A 23 11.95 -0.22 6.27
N LEU A 24 11.54 -0.82 5.15
CA LEU A 24 11.61 -2.27 4.95
C LEU A 24 13.05 -2.78 5.02
N ASN A 25 13.98 -2.04 4.44
CA ASN A 25 15.40 -2.40 4.48
C ASN A 25 15.97 -2.25 5.88
N LYS A 26 15.66 -1.15 6.56
CA LYS A 26 16.14 -0.89 7.91
C LYS A 26 15.65 -1.95 8.89
N GLU A 27 14.40 -2.34 8.79
CA GLU A 27 13.81 -3.35 9.67
C GLU A 27 14.00 -4.78 9.16
N GLU A 28 14.75 -4.94 8.08
CA GLU A 28 15.11 -6.24 7.52
C GLU A 28 13.92 -7.12 7.12
N PHE A 29 12.90 -6.49 6.53
CA PHE A 29 11.79 -7.25 5.97
C PHE A 29 12.18 -7.92 4.66
N THR A 30 11.65 -9.09 4.41
CA THR A 30 11.72 -9.74 3.11
C THR A 30 10.58 -9.22 2.25
N TYR A 31 10.91 -8.66 1.09
CA TYR A 31 9.89 -8.08 0.21
C TYR A 31 10.36 -8.08 -1.24
N THR A 32 9.40 -7.94 -2.14
CA THR A 32 9.68 -7.64 -3.53
C THR A 32 9.05 -6.29 -3.85
N LYS A 33 9.74 -5.51 -4.66
CA LYS A 33 9.25 -4.22 -5.15
C LYS A 33 9.19 -4.26 -6.67
N GLU A 34 8.04 -3.86 -7.23
CA GLU A 34 7.86 -3.81 -8.65
C GLU A 34 8.41 -2.52 -9.23
N LYS A 35 8.82 -2.58 -10.49
CA LYS A 35 9.35 -1.41 -11.19
C LYS A 35 8.24 -0.43 -11.51
N SER A 36 8.60 0.85 -11.53
CA SER A 36 7.70 1.90 -11.97
C SER A 36 7.13 1.59 -13.34
N GLY A 37 5.83 1.77 -13.50
CA GLY A 37 5.13 1.47 -14.75
C GLY A 37 4.68 0.02 -14.88
N SER A 38 5.03 -0.82 -13.95
CA SER A 38 4.52 -2.19 -13.89
C SER A 38 3.03 -2.20 -13.57
N LYS A 39 2.33 -3.22 -14.06
CA LYS A 39 0.92 -3.42 -13.73
C LYS A 39 0.73 -4.16 -12.42
N MET A 40 1.83 -4.59 -11.80
CA MET A 40 1.82 -5.30 -10.53
C MET A 40 1.73 -4.31 -9.38
N ILE A 41 1.33 -4.79 -8.21
CA ILE A 41 1.30 -3.97 -7.01
C ILE A 41 2.73 -3.59 -6.59
N ASP A 42 2.90 -2.40 -6.01
CA ASP A 42 4.23 -1.86 -5.73
C ASP A 42 5.08 -2.75 -4.83
N PHE A 43 4.51 -3.28 -3.76
CA PHE A 43 5.26 -4.11 -2.80
C PHE A 43 4.50 -5.37 -2.43
N GLN A 44 5.24 -6.45 -2.28
CA GLN A 44 4.77 -7.68 -1.67
C GLN A 44 5.70 -7.96 -0.49
N ILE A 45 5.17 -7.97 0.72
CA ILE A 45 5.97 -7.99 1.95
C ILE A 45 5.62 -9.23 2.76
N GLU A 46 6.64 -9.98 3.18
CA GLU A 46 6.43 -11.15 4.02
C GLU A 46 6.28 -10.71 5.48
N THR A 47 5.23 -11.18 6.13
CA THR A 47 4.98 -10.91 7.54
C THR A 47 4.71 -12.21 8.29
N ASP A 48 4.65 -12.15 9.60
CA ASP A 48 4.35 -13.31 10.44
C ASP A 48 2.92 -13.82 10.22
N LYS A 49 2.05 -13.01 9.63
CA LYS A 49 0.69 -13.38 9.28
C LYS A 49 0.52 -13.68 7.80
N GLY A 50 1.63 -13.86 7.09
CA GLY A 50 1.63 -14.15 5.67
C GLY A 50 2.03 -12.93 4.85
N ARG A 51 1.88 -13.05 3.54
CA ARG A 51 2.26 -12.01 2.61
C ARG A 51 1.19 -10.92 2.55
N VAL A 52 1.63 -9.66 2.65
CA VAL A 52 0.77 -8.52 2.46
C VAL A 52 1.15 -7.77 1.20
N TYR A 53 0.19 -7.12 0.59
CA TYR A 53 0.34 -6.43 -0.69
C TYR A 53 0.09 -4.95 -0.47
N VAL A 54 1.03 -4.11 -0.89
CA VAL A 54 1.00 -2.68 -0.60
C VAL A 54 1.18 -1.88 -1.88
N ASP A 55 0.33 -0.89 -2.06
CA ASP A 55 0.43 0.07 -3.16
C ASP A 55 0.56 1.47 -2.56
N CYS A 56 1.42 2.29 -3.12
CA CYS A 56 1.61 3.67 -2.68
C CYS A 56 0.95 4.61 -3.68
N THR A 57 0.05 5.43 -3.21
CA THR A 57 -0.68 6.36 -4.04
C THR A 57 -0.69 7.74 -3.40
N ASN A 58 -0.18 8.72 -4.11
CA ASN A 58 -0.29 10.11 -3.66
C ASN A 58 -1.43 10.80 -4.38
N GLN A 59 -2.30 11.42 -3.61
CA GLN A 59 -3.48 12.06 -4.13
C GLN A 59 -3.39 13.55 -3.95
N ASN A 60 -2.96 14.22 -4.99
CA ASN A 60 -2.90 15.67 -4.96
C ASN A 60 -4.08 16.32 -5.66
N SER A 61 -4.90 15.56 -6.37
CA SER A 61 -6.07 16.08 -7.06
C SER A 61 -7.28 15.21 -6.79
N GLY A 62 -8.45 15.80 -6.73
CA GLY A 62 -9.69 15.07 -6.57
C GLY A 62 -10.15 14.39 -7.86
N GLY A 63 -11.34 13.86 -7.87
CA GLY A 63 -11.99 13.33 -9.07
C GLY A 63 -11.37 12.06 -9.61
N SER A 64 -10.72 12.16 -10.75
CA SER A 64 -10.19 10.97 -11.46
C SER A 64 -9.21 10.13 -10.67
N VAL A 65 -8.47 10.74 -9.74
CA VAL A 65 -7.53 10.01 -8.90
C VAL A 65 -8.28 9.12 -7.91
N MET A 66 -9.40 9.61 -7.40
CA MET A 66 -10.24 8.84 -6.47
C MET A 66 -10.84 7.62 -7.15
N ASP A 67 -11.31 7.76 -8.38
CA ASP A 67 -11.82 6.63 -9.16
C ASP A 67 -10.72 5.59 -9.39
N LYS A 68 -9.49 6.03 -9.57
CA LYS A 68 -8.36 5.13 -9.76
C LYS A 68 -8.10 4.25 -8.55
N ILE A 69 -8.34 4.74 -7.34
CA ILE A 69 -8.16 3.96 -6.12
C ILE A 69 -9.12 2.77 -6.12
N VAL A 70 -10.37 3.01 -6.42
CA VAL A 70 -11.38 1.94 -6.49
C VAL A 70 -11.00 0.93 -7.57
N GLN A 71 -10.60 1.41 -8.73
CA GLN A 71 -10.19 0.53 -9.84
C GLN A 71 -8.97 -0.30 -9.47
N LYS A 72 -7.99 0.30 -8.80
CA LYS A 72 -6.80 -0.43 -8.32
C LYS A 72 -7.18 -1.49 -7.30
N ALA A 73 -8.04 -1.16 -6.35
CA ALA A 73 -8.49 -2.12 -5.34
C ALA A 73 -9.15 -3.33 -5.99
N ARG A 74 -10.03 -3.09 -6.95
CA ARG A 74 -10.70 -4.16 -7.70
C ARG A 74 -9.74 -4.99 -8.53
N LYS A 75 -8.78 -4.33 -9.18
CA LYS A 75 -7.75 -4.98 -9.97
C LYS A 75 -6.89 -5.91 -9.11
N TYR A 76 -6.41 -5.38 -7.99
CA TYR A 76 -5.54 -6.16 -7.10
C TYR A 76 -6.28 -7.32 -6.45
N TYR A 77 -7.55 -7.14 -6.12
CA TYR A 77 -8.36 -8.25 -5.62
C TYR A 77 -8.42 -9.40 -6.64
N ARG A 78 -8.58 -9.07 -7.91
CA ARG A 78 -8.60 -10.09 -8.96
C ARG A 78 -7.25 -10.76 -9.16
N MET A 79 -6.17 -9.99 -9.04
CA MET A 79 -4.80 -10.50 -9.22
C MET A 79 -4.33 -11.32 -8.03
N TYR A 80 -4.68 -10.89 -6.84
CA TYR A 80 -4.18 -11.46 -5.59
C TYR A 80 -5.35 -11.89 -4.71
N ARG A 81 -6.09 -12.88 -5.14
CA ARG A 81 -7.28 -13.37 -4.43
C ARG A 81 -6.97 -13.75 -2.99
N TYR A 82 -7.86 -13.37 -2.09
CA TYR A 82 -7.78 -13.65 -0.66
C TYR A 82 -6.64 -12.93 0.06
N ALA A 83 -5.99 -11.99 -0.61
CA ALA A 83 -4.90 -11.24 0.00
C ALA A 83 -5.42 -9.99 0.70
N GLU A 84 -4.71 -9.55 1.73
CA GLU A 84 -4.94 -8.24 2.29
C GLU A 84 -4.21 -7.22 1.42
N ILE A 85 -4.96 -6.21 0.97
CA ILE A 85 -4.43 -5.14 0.12
C ILE A 85 -4.40 -3.86 0.94
N PHE A 86 -3.23 -3.22 1.00
CA PHE A 86 -3.05 -1.96 1.69
C PHE A 86 -2.68 -0.88 0.69
N ILE A 87 -3.37 0.24 0.75
CA ILE A 87 -3.05 1.40 -0.08
C ILE A 87 -2.53 2.49 0.84
N VAL A 88 -1.26 2.85 0.65
CA VAL A 88 -0.62 3.92 1.42
C VAL A 88 -0.89 5.23 0.71
N ARG A 89 -1.58 6.13 1.41
CA ARG A 89 -1.93 7.44 0.88
C ARG A 89 -0.93 8.51 1.30
N GLY A 90 -0.93 9.60 0.55
CA GLY A 90 -0.19 10.79 0.92
C GLY A 90 -0.88 11.58 2.02
N ARG A 91 -0.54 12.87 2.10
CA ARG A 91 -1.05 13.75 3.16
C ARG A 91 -2.55 14.00 3.10
N LYS A 92 -3.11 14.05 1.88
CA LYS A 92 -4.54 14.31 1.75
C LYS A 92 -5.35 13.09 2.09
N PRO A 93 -6.38 13.23 2.92
CA PRO A 93 -7.25 12.10 3.21
C PRO A 93 -8.02 11.68 1.96
N ILE A 94 -8.42 10.43 1.95
CA ILE A 94 -9.24 9.88 0.88
C ILE A 94 -10.66 10.44 1.00
N HIS A 95 -11.26 10.78 -0.11
CA HIS A 95 -12.63 11.27 -0.15
C HIS A 95 -13.59 10.22 0.43
N SER A 96 -14.58 10.68 1.21
CA SER A 96 -15.53 9.79 1.87
C SER A 96 -16.28 8.88 0.92
N GLU A 97 -16.59 9.35 -0.29
CA GLU A 97 -17.28 8.56 -1.30
C GLU A 97 -16.45 7.36 -1.76
N VAL A 98 -15.14 7.52 -1.84
CA VAL A 98 -14.24 6.41 -2.19
C VAL A 98 -14.23 5.39 -1.07
N LEU A 99 -14.13 5.84 0.18
CA LEU A 99 -14.16 4.94 1.34
C LEU A 99 -15.47 4.16 1.40
N LYS A 100 -16.58 4.83 1.12
CA LYS A 100 -17.89 4.20 1.07
C LYS A 100 -17.95 3.13 -0.02
N THR A 101 -17.45 3.45 -1.20
CA THR A 101 -17.43 2.50 -2.32
C THR A 101 -16.59 1.28 -2.00
N LEU A 102 -15.43 1.48 -1.37
CA LEU A 102 -14.57 0.36 -0.96
C LEU A 102 -15.25 -0.54 0.07
N LYS A 103 -15.99 0.05 1.00
CA LYS A 103 -16.76 -0.72 1.97
C LYS A 103 -17.87 -1.53 1.31
N GLU A 104 -18.56 -0.92 0.36
CA GLU A 104 -19.60 -1.61 -0.39
C GLU A 104 -19.01 -2.76 -1.19
N ASP A 105 -17.88 -2.54 -1.84
CA ASP A 105 -17.17 -3.58 -2.58
C ASP A 105 -16.74 -4.72 -1.66
N GLU A 106 -16.29 -4.40 -0.45
CA GLU A 106 -15.90 -5.41 0.53
C GLU A 106 -17.07 -6.33 0.85
N GLN A 107 -18.26 -5.76 1.01
CA GLN A 107 -19.46 -6.54 1.29
C GLN A 107 -19.91 -7.39 0.11
N VAL A 108 -19.78 -6.86 -1.10
CA VAL A 108 -20.25 -7.55 -2.31
C VAL A 108 -19.27 -8.62 -2.77
N TYR A 109 -17.97 -8.31 -2.77
CA TYR A 109 -16.94 -9.18 -3.33
C TYR A 109 -16.14 -9.94 -2.29
N GLY A 110 -16.27 -9.59 -1.02
CA GLY A 110 -15.58 -10.29 0.05
C GLY A 110 -14.09 -9.95 0.18
N TYR A 111 -13.60 -8.93 -0.52
CA TYR A 111 -12.21 -8.53 -0.37
C TYR A 111 -12.05 -7.42 0.65
N LYS A 112 -10.82 -7.26 1.11
CA LYS A 112 -10.50 -6.22 2.09
C LYS A 112 -9.37 -5.35 1.60
N THR A 113 -9.66 -4.07 1.42
CA THR A 113 -8.64 -3.06 1.10
C THR A 113 -8.63 -2.03 2.21
N THR A 114 -7.46 -1.83 2.80
CA THR A 114 -7.28 -0.87 3.89
C THR A 114 -6.42 0.29 3.39
N ILE A 115 -6.87 1.51 3.65
CA ILE A 115 -6.12 2.70 3.28
C ILE A 115 -5.44 3.26 4.53
N LEU A 116 -4.14 3.46 4.44
CA LEU A 116 -3.31 3.85 5.57
C LEU A 116 -2.37 4.98 5.18
N THR A 117 -1.91 5.73 6.18
CA THR A 117 -0.77 6.61 6.01
C THR A 117 0.52 5.81 6.05
N LEU A 118 1.63 6.44 5.66
CA LEU A 118 2.94 5.80 5.75
C LEU A 118 3.26 5.40 7.19
N GLU A 119 2.98 6.26 8.15
CA GLU A 119 3.19 5.97 9.56
C GLU A 119 2.38 4.76 10.01
N GLU A 120 1.12 4.72 9.62
CA GLU A 120 0.23 3.60 9.98
C GLU A 120 0.70 2.27 9.41
N ILE A 121 1.13 2.25 8.14
CA ILE A 121 1.60 1.01 7.53
C ILE A 121 2.90 0.54 8.20
N CYS A 122 3.80 1.46 8.51
CA CYS A 122 5.03 1.10 9.20
C CYS A 122 4.75 0.52 10.59
N ASN A 123 3.83 1.11 11.32
CA ASN A 123 3.45 0.60 12.65
C ASN A 123 2.81 -0.78 12.56
N MET A 124 1.94 -0.98 11.59
CA MET A 124 1.31 -2.28 11.36
C MET A 124 2.36 -3.34 11.03
N LEU A 125 3.29 -3.02 10.14
CA LEU A 125 4.34 -3.95 9.74
C LEU A 125 5.26 -4.32 10.91
N LYS A 126 5.60 -3.36 11.77
CA LYS A 126 6.40 -3.66 12.96
C LYS A 126 5.72 -4.70 13.84
N GLY A 127 4.41 -4.61 13.97
CA GLY A 127 3.64 -5.57 14.74
C GLY A 127 3.53 -6.94 14.10
N ARG A 128 3.86 -7.06 12.82
CA ARG A 128 3.80 -8.30 12.06
C ARG A 128 5.18 -8.76 11.57
N LYS A 129 6.24 -8.22 12.14
CA LYS A 129 7.58 -8.59 11.71
C LYS A 129 7.84 -10.06 12.03
N VAL A 130 8.33 -10.79 11.01
CA VAL A 130 8.76 -12.17 11.21
C VAL A 130 9.92 -12.16 12.19
N ARG A 131 9.72 -12.74 13.35
CA ARG A 131 10.80 -12.89 14.31
C ARG A 131 11.67 -14.02 13.83
N GLY A 132 12.86 -13.68 13.41
CA GLY A 132 13.87 -14.68 13.20
C GLY A 132 14.17 -15.27 14.57
N ASP A 133 13.95 -16.13 15.02
CA ASP A 133 14.16 -16.91 15.42
C ASP A 133 14.67 -17.80 16.25
N LEU A 134 15.63 -17.95 16.22
CA LEU A 134 16.55 -18.66 17.10
C LEU A 134 16.27 -18.42 18.57
N GLU A 135 15.94 -17.21 18.91
CA GLU A 135 15.62 -16.84 20.28
C GLU A 135 14.39 -17.57 20.81
N GLU A 136 13.42 -17.78 19.95
CA GLU A 136 12.22 -18.51 20.32
C GLU A 136 12.47 -19.98 20.58
N PHE A 137 13.52 -20.51 19.98
CA PHE A 137 13.86 -21.92 20.11
C PHE A 137 14.76 -22.22 21.31
N PHE A 138 15.30 -21.19 21.92
CA PHE A 138 16.23 -21.37 23.04
C PHE A 138 15.64 -21.01 24.40
N ILE A 139 14.38 -20.78 24.41
CA ILE A 139 13.70 -20.49 25.67
C ILE A 139 13.36 -21.77 26.41
#